data_6211cc87af64e2f9733aca8194370cec
#
_entry.id   6211cc87af64e2f9733aca8194370cec
#
_cell.length_a   1.000
_cell.length_b   1.000
_cell.length_c   1.000
_cell.angle_alpha   90.00
_cell.angle_beta   90.00
_cell.angle_gamma   90.00
#
_symmetry.space_group_name_H-M   'P 1'
#
loop_
_entity.id
_entity.type
_entity.pdbx_description
1 polymer ?
#
loop_
_entity_poly.entity_id
_entity_poly.type
_entity_poly.pdbx_seq_one_letter_code
_entity_poly.pdbx_strand_id
1 'polypeptide(L)'
;MTPYYNNDKFPLPGVTVDPLVFTIKEHKLFLLLNKREKEPFNDFWNIPGGFLNIDKSLLDNAKRILSEKTNLKNVYLEQLYTFGDIDRDPRYRILSVSYLALCPFSAISNQSLTDNSRWALVEVSDDKLSLKIDDKVINDFIAFDHLKIINYAISRMQNKLYYTDIAFSLLEDNFTLYDLQNVFELILGIKLHKSNFRRDISSKVVKLDTLCNDKKGRPCYYYRRKKDEDFSCC
;
A
#
# COMPACT_ATOMS: atom_id res chain seq x y z
N MET A 1 -27.46 21.58 -22.27
CA MET A 1 -26.08 22.12 -22.16
C MET A 1 -25.28 21.60 -23.32
N THR A 2 -24.86 22.43 -24.26
CA THR A 2 -23.88 22.06 -25.27
C THR A 2 -22.57 21.81 -24.55
N PRO A 3 -21.96 20.62 -24.67
CA PRO A 3 -20.71 20.36 -24.00
C PRO A 3 -19.64 21.30 -24.59
N TYR A 4 -18.97 22.05 -23.73
CA TYR A 4 -17.78 22.84 -24.08
C TYR A 4 -16.64 21.98 -24.65
N TYR A 5 -16.80 20.65 -24.62
CA TYR A 5 -15.82 19.67 -25.01
C TYR A 5 -16.15 19.07 -26.38
N ASN A 6 -15.24 19.23 -27.34
CA ASN A 6 -15.35 18.64 -28.66
C ASN A 6 -14.53 17.35 -28.72
N ASN A 7 -15.20 16.20 -28.70
CA ASN A 7 -14.58 14.87 -28.72
C ASN A 7 -13.79 14.59 -30.01
N ASP A 8 -14.17 15.21 -31.14
CA ASP A 8 -13.48 14.99 -32.42
C ASP A 8 -12.10 15.67 -32.42
N LYS A 9 -12.00 16.82 -31.76
CA LYS A 9 -10.76 17.59 -31.61
C LYS A 9 -9.89 17.10 -30.45
N PHE A 10 -10.52 16.63 -29.37
CA PHE A 10 -9.83 16.18 -28.14
C PHE A 10 -10.41 14.82 -27.73
N PRO A 11 -9.85 13.69 -28.22
CA PRO A 11 -10.33 12.38 -27.87
C PRO A 11 -10.14 12.11 -26.37
N LEU A 12 -11.16 11.53 -25.74
CA LEU A 12 -11.16 11.24 -24.30
C LEU A 12 -10.30 10.03 -24.01
N PRO A 13 -9.30 10.12 -23.10
CA PRO A 13 -8.60 8.95 -22.62
C PRO A 13 -9.49 8.11 -21.71
N GLY A 14 -9.25 6.81 -21.65
CA GLY A 14 -9.78 5.98 -20.57
C GLY A 14 -9.11 6.35 -19.26
N VAL A 15 -9.85 6.27 -18.15
CA VAL A 15 -9.29 6.49 -16.81
C VAL A 15 -9.52 5.23 -15.98
N THR A 16 -8.44 4.71 -15.38
CA THR A 16 -8.50 3.65 -14.36
C THR A 16 -8.16 4.19 -12.99
N VAL A 17 -8.64 3.51 -11.96
CA VAL A 17 -8.27 3.75 -10.57
C VAL A 17 -7.65 2.45 -10.05
N ASP A 18 -6.40 2.53 -9.58
CA ASP A 18 -5.57 1.37 -9.27
C ASP A 18 -5.02 1.49 -7.83
N PRO A 19 -5.73 0.95 -6.81
CA PRO A 19 -5.27 0.97 -5.42
C PRO A 19 -4.22 -0.12 -5.15
N LEU A 20 -3.06 0.29 -4.67
CA LEU A 20 -2.01 -0.59 -4.18
C LEU A 20 -2.25 -0.89 -2.70
N VAL A 21 -2.58 -2.13 -2.37
CA VAL A 21 -2.86 -2.56 -1.00
C VAL A 21 -1.63 -3.21 -0.39
N PHE A 22 -1.06 -2.55 0.62
CA PHE A 22 0.06 -3.08 1.40
C PHE A 22 -0.38 -3.47 2.80
N THR A 23 0.22 -4.52 3.31
CA THR A 23 0.08 -4.98 4.70
C THR A 23 1.37 -5.60 5.20
N ILE A 24 1.49 -5.77 6.52
CA ILE A 24 2.60 -6.49 7.15
C ILE A 24 2.05 -7.71 7.87
N LYS A 25 2.59 -8.88 7.54
CA LYS A 25 2.31 -10.16 8.19
C LYS A 25 3.63 -10.83 8.55
N GLU A 26 3.75 -11.33 9.79
CA GLU A 26 4.93 -12.07 10.24
C GLU A 26 6.25 -11.33 9.95
N HIS A 27 6.27 -10.02 10.21
CA HIS A 27 7.41 -9.14 9.95
C HIS A 27 7.89 -9.10 8.49
N LYS A 28 6.98 -9.30 7.53
CA LYS A 28 7.23 -9.21 6.09
C LYS A 28 6.20 -8.28 5.45
N LEU A 29 6.64 -7.48 4.48
CA LEU A 29 5.77 -6.58 3.71
C LEU A 29 5.13 -7.33 2.55
N PHE A 30 3.84 -7.17 2.36
CA PHE A 30 3.08 -7.77 1.27
C PHE A 30 2.32 -6.75 0.47
N LEU A 31 2.18 -7.01 -0.82
CA LEU A 31 1.35 -6.26 -1.76
C LEU A 31 0.31 -7.21 -2.37
N LEU A 32 -0.94 -6.79 -2.41
CA LEU A 32 -1.99 -7.55 -3.09
C LEU A 32 -1.86 -7.39 -4.61
N LEU A 33 -1.83 -8.51 -5.31
CA LEU A 33 -1.83 -8.57 -6.78
C LEU A 33 -2.94 -9.51 -7.26
N ASN A 34 -3.44 -9.24 -8.46
CA ASN A 34 -4.38 -10.10 -9.16
C ASN A 34 -3.70 -10.75 -10.36
N LYS A 35 -4.00 -12.02 -10.60
CA LYS A 35 -3.60 -12.70 -11.84
C LYS A 35 -4.59 -12.36 -12.95
N ARG A 36 -4.08 -11.97 -14.10
CA ARG A 36 -4.91 -11.61 -15.26
C ARG A 36 -5.37 -12.87 -16.00
N GLU A 37 -6.62 -12.84 -16.45
CA GLU A 37 -7.24 -13.94 -17.21
C GLU A 37 -7.55 -13.55 -18.66
N LYS A 38 -7.17 -12.34 -19.09
CA LYS A 38 -7.50 -11.81 -20.42
C LYS A 38 -6.33 -11.04 -21.02
N GLU A 39 -6.26 -11.05 -22.31
CA GLU A 39 -5.34 -10.22 -23.07
C GLU A 39 -5.66 -8.71 -22.91
N PRO A 40 -4.67 -7.84 -23.03
CA PRO A 40 -3.24 -8.12 -23.08
C PRO A 40 -2.71 -8.61 -21.73
N PHE A 41 -1.56 -9.28 -21.71
CA PHE A 41 -0.89 -9.78 -20.51
C PHE A 41 -1.68 -10.90 -19.79
N ASN A 42 -2.28 -11.84 -20.51
CA ASN A 42 -2.87 -13.03 -19.89
C ASN A 42 -1.82 -13.74 -19.02
N ASP A 43 -2.23 -14.27 -17.86
CA ASP A 43 -1.38 -14.91 -16.84
C ASP A 43 -0.35 -14.02 -16.12
N PHE A 44 -0.22 -12.74 -16.46
CA PHE A 44 0.60 -11.79 -15.70
C PHE A 44 -0.12 -11.29 -14.45
N TRP A 45 0.65 -10.74 -13.51
CA TRP A 45 0.15 -10.12 -12.30
C TRP A 45 -0.09 -8.62 -12.49
N ASN A 46 -1.11 -8.09 -11.88
CA ASN A 46 -1.40 -6.66 -11.92
C ASN A 46 -1.90 -6.14 -10.57
N ILE A 47 -1.78 -4.84 -10.35
CA ILE A 47 -2.43 -4.13 -9.26
C ILE A 47 -3.94 -4.28 -9.42
N PRO A 48 -4.71 -4.61 -8.36
CA PRO A 48 -6.16 -4.53 -8.40
C PRO A 48 -6.61 -3.16 -8.91
N GLY A 49 -7.47 -3.14 -9.90
CA GLY A 49 -7.88 -1.88 -10.52
C GLY A 49 -9.13 -2.03 -11.37
N GLY A 50 -9.61 -0.90 -11.87
CA GLY A 50 -10.78 -0.87 -12.73
C GLY A 50 -11.02 0.49 -13.34
N PHE A 51 -11.83 0.52 -14.40
CA PHE A 51 -12.25 1.77 -15.02
C PHE A 51 -13.05 2.63 -14.04
N LEU A 52 -12.87 3.93 -14.18
CA LEU A 52 -13.62 4.95 -13.46
C LEU A 52 -15.13 4.80 -13.75
N ASN A 53 -15.93 4.76 -12.70
CA ASN A 53 -17.35 5.04 -12.80
C ASN A 53 -17.52 6.56 -12.79
N ILE A 54 -18.08 7.10 -13.87
CA ILE A 54 -18.19 8.56 -14.09
C ILE A 54 -19.09 9.27 -13.06
N ASP A 55 -20.00 8.52 -12.41
CA ASP A 55 -20.92 9.05 -11.40
C ASP A 55 -20.32 9.09 -10.00
N LYS A 56 -19.04 8.70 -9.85
CA LYS A 56 -18.34 8.62 -8.57
C LYS A 56 -17.05 9.44 -8.58
N SER A 57 -16.71 10.01 -7.43
CA SER A 57 -15.40 10.63 -7.24
C SER A 57 -14.25 9.62 -7.41
N LEU A 58 -13.03 10.09 -7.63
CA LEU A 58 -11.83 9.22 -7.70
C LEU A 58 -11.67 8.42 -6.40
N LEU A 59 -11.87 9.05 -5.25
CA LEU A 59 -11.78 8.40 -3.94
C LEU A 59 -12.85 7.32 -3.75
N ASP A 60 -14.10 7.59 -4.19
CA ASP A 60 -15.18 6.60 -4.08
C ASP A 60 -14.97 5.43 -5.05
N ASN A 61 -14.37 5.68 -6.22
CA ASN A 61 -13.94 4.62 -7.12
C ASN A 61 -12.85 3.74 -6.49
N ALA A 62 -11.85 4.34 -5.83
CA ALA A 62 -10.81 3.59 -5.13
C ALA A 62 -11.41 2.73 -4.00
N LYS A 63 -12.31 3.28 -3.19
CA LYS A 63 -13.05 2.54 -2.15
C LYS A 63 -13.90 1.40 -2.72
N ARG A 64 -14.59 1.64 -3.84
CA ARG A 64 -15.39 0.62 -4.54
C ARG A 64 -14.51 -0.53 -4.99
N ILE A 65 -13.40 -0.25 -5.67
CA ILE A 65 -12.48 -1.27 -6.18
C ILE A 65 -11.87 -2.07 -5.03
N LEU A 66 -11.47 -1.42 -3.94
CA LEU A 66 -11.01 -2.11 -2.73
C LEU A 66 -12.09 -3.04 -2.19
N SER A 67 -13.31 -2.56 -2.02
CA SER A 67 -14.42 -3.38 -1.52
C SER A 67 -14.71 -4.57 -2.44
N GLU A 68 -14.78 -4.35 -3.75
CA GLU A 68 -15.10 -5.40 -4.74
C GLU A 68 -14.02 -6.47 -4.88
N LYS A 69 -12.72 -6.05 -4.75
CA LYS A 69 -11.58 -6.94 -5.01
C LYS A 69 -10.96 -7.52 -3.74
N THR A 70 -11.17 -6.87 -2.58
CA THR A 70 -10.48 -7.22 -1.34
C THR A 70 -11.41 -7.26 -0.13
N ASN A 71 -12.68 -6.85 -0.26
CA ASN A 71 -13.62 -6.63 0.84
C ASN A 71 -13.14 -5.62 1.90
N LEU A 72 -12.04 -4.91 1.67
CA LEU A 72 -11.45 -3.96 2.62
C LEU A 72 -12.33 -2.72 2.80
N LYS A 73 -12.55 -2.34 4.05
CA LYS A 73 -13.23 -1.12 4.46
C LYS A 73 -12.35 -0.38 5.48
N ASN A 74 -12.45 0.95 5.48
CA ASN A 74 -11.78 1.80 6.48
C ASN A 74 -10.25 1.63 6.56
N VAL A 75 -9.57 1.54 5.41
CA VAL A 75 -8.11 1.53 5.33
C VAL A 75 -7.59 2.94 5.10
N TYR A 76 -6.32 3.19 5.48
CA TYR A 76 -5.63 4.40 5.03
C TYR A 76 -5.62 4.42 3.51
N LEU A 77 -6.05 5.53 2.91
CA LEU A 77 -6.16 5.67 1.47
C LEU A 77 -5.71 7.07 1.05
N GLU A 78 -4.68 7.14 0.24
CA GLU A 78 -4.10 8.38 -0.26
C GLU A 78 -3.88 8.27 -1.77
N GLN A 79 -4.22 9.33 -2.52
CA GLN A 79 -3.87 9.38 -3.93
C GLN A 79 -2.34 9.43 -4.07
N LEU A 80 -1.81 8.45 -4.80
CA LEU A 80 -0.37 8.29 -4.99
C LEU A 80 0.15 9.21 -6.09
N TYR A 81 -0.31 8.97 -7.31
CA TYR A 81 0.08 9.71 -8.52
C TYR A 81 -0.84 9.37 -9.68
N THR A 82 -0.77 10.16 -10.75
CA THR A 82 -1.46 9.85 -12.02
C THR A 82 -0.41 9.48 -13.07
N PHE A 83 -0.46 8.22 -13.53
CA PHE A 83 0.44 7.70 -14.55
C PHE A 83 -0.20 7.82 -15.92
N GLY A 84 0.50 8.47 -16.83
CA GLY A 84 -0.08 8.83 -18.12
C GLY A 84 0.91 8.72 -19.29
N ASP A 85 1.90 7.83 -19.23
CA ASP A 85 2.78 7.57 -20.37
C ASP A 85 1.96 7.09 -21.59
N ILE A 86 2.40 7.44 -22.80
CA ILE A 86 1.60 7.18 -24.01
C ILE A 86 1.38 5.68 -24.20
N ASP A 87 2.42 4.90 -24.03
CA ASP A 87 2.45 3.47 -24.34
C ASP A 87 2.23 2.57 -23.12
N ARG A 88 1.73 3.15 -21.98
CA ARG A 88 1.53 2.39 -20.76
C ARG A 88 0.50 1.26 -20.88
N ASP A 89 -0.46 1.40 -21.78
CA ASP A 89 -1.48 0.39 -22.06
C ASP A 89 -1.62 0.23 -23.58
N PRO A 90 -1.36 -0.98 -24.13
CA PRO A 90 -1.36 -1.20 -25.57
C PRO A 90 -2.76 -1.15 -26.22
N ARG A 91 -3.84 -1.16 -25.42
CA ARG A 91 -5.21 -1.19 -25.92
C ARG A 91 -5.71 0.17 -26.37
N TYR A 92 -5.36 1.21 -25.61
CA TYR A 92 -5.87 2.56 -25.83
C TYR A 92 -5.13 3.56 -24.96
N ARG A 93 -5.34 4.87 -25.20
CA ARG A 93 -4.85 5.94 -24.33
C ARG A 93 -5.54 5.86 -22.97
N ILE A 94 -4.86 5.34 -21.96
CA ILE A 94 -5.40 5.15 -20.61
C ILE A 94 -4.52 5.89 -19.61
N LEU A 95 -5.16 6.59 -18.69
CA LEU A 95 -4.54 7.20 -17.51
C LEU A 95 -4.85 6.33 -16.28
N SER A 96 -3.86 6.06 -15.45
CA SER A 96 -4.05 5.40 -14.16
C SER A 96 -3.95 6.41 -13.04
N VAL A 97 -5.03 6.57 -12.27
CA VAL A 97 -5.02 7.30 -11.00
C VAL A 97 -4.79 6.29 -9.89
N SER A 98 -3.54 6.17 -9.45
CA SER A 98 -3.17 5.17 -8.45
C SER A 98 -3.36 5.72 -7.03
N TYR A 99 -3.73 4.82 -6.12
CA TYR A 99 -3.92 5.10 -4.69
C TYR A 99 -3.02 4.18 -3.85
N LEU A 100 -2.44 4.72 -2.79
CA LEU A 100 -1.77 3.96 -1.75
C LEU A 100 -2.80 3.57 -0.69
N ALA A 101 -2.95 2.27 -0.45
CA ALA A 101 -3.84 1.71 0.56
C ALA A 101 -3.01 0.91 1.58
N LEU A 102 -3.07 1.29 2.84
CA LEU A 102 -2.32 0.67 3.92
C LEU A 102 -3.28 0.17 5.00
N CYS A 103 -3.07 -1.05 5.46
CA CYS A 103 -3.87 -1.62 6.53
C CYS A 103 -3.08 -2.62 7.38
N PRO A 104 -3.41 -2.76 8.67
CA PRO A 104 -2.90 -3.85 9.49
C PRO A 104 -3.42 -5.20 8.96
N PHE A 105 -2.68 -6.28 9.20
CA PHE A 105 -3.05 -7.61 8.73
C PHE A 105 -4.39 -8.10 9.29
N SER A 106 -4.75 -7.72 10.50
CA SER A 106 -6.03 -8.08 11.12
C SER A 106 -7.24 -7.60 10.30
N ALA A 107 -7.12 -6.45 9.62
CA ALA A 107 -8.19 -5.92 8.78
C ALA A 107 -8.53 -6.82 7.59
N ILE A 108 -7.61 -7.72 7.20
CA ILE A 108 -7.72 -8.61 6.04
C ILE A 108 -7.70 -10.10 6.38
N SER A 109 -7.30 -10.48 7.60
CA SER A 109 -7.07 -11.88 7.99
C SER A 109 -8.31 -12.77 7.89
N ASN A 110 -9.50 -12.22 8.06
CA ASN A 110 -10.77 -12.93 8.01
C ASN A 110 -11.47 -12.82 6.64
N GLN A 111 -10.78 -12.31 5.62
CA GLN A 111 -11.40 -12.07 4.32
C GLN A 111 -10.89 -13.09 3.29
N SER A 112 -11.84 -13.66 2.56
CA SER A 112 -11.51 -14.51 1.42
C SER A 112 -11.02 -13.64 0.26
N LEU A 113 -9.79 -13.86 -0.18
CA LEU A 113 -9.33 -13.32 -1.44
C LEU A 113 -10.12 -13.95 -2.60
N THR A 114 -10.23 -13.25 -3.71
CA THR A 114 -10.72 -13.87 -4.95
C THR A 114 -9.71 -14.93 -5.41
N ASP A 115 -10.16 -15.95 -6.16
CA ASP A 115 -9.31 -17.04 -6.63
C ASP A 115 -8.06 -16.57 -7.37
N ASN A 116 -8.16 -15.42 -8.02
CA ASN A 116 -7.08 -14.81 -8.79
C ASN A 116 -6.21 -13.83 -8.01
N SER A 117 -6.49 -13.61 -6.73
CA SER A 117 -5.72 -12.68 -5.91
C SER A 117 -4.66 -13.42 -5.09
N ARG A 118 -3.47 -12.83 -4.97
CA ARG A 118 -2.38 -13.34 -4.12
C ARG A 118 -1.64 -12.19 -3.44
N TRP A 119 -1.14 -12.48 -2.26
CA TRP A 119 -0.21 -11.62 -1.56
C TRP A 119 1.21 -11.87 -2.07
N ALA A 120 1.78 -10.91 -2.78
CA ALA A 120 3.18 -10.93 -3.16
C ALA A 120 4.04 -10.40 -2.02
N LEU A 121 5.06 -11.15 -1.63
CA LEU A 121 6.10 -10.67 -0.72
C LEU A 121 6.88 -9.56 -1.40
N VAL A 122 7.04 -8.44 -0.70
CA VAL A 122 7.79 -7.26 -1.15
C VAL A 122 9.11 -7.21 -0.39
N GLU A 123 10.21 -7.31 -1.10
CA GLU A 123 11.55 -7.14 -0.54
C GLU A 123 12.21 -5.92 -1.17
N VAL A 124 12.72 -5.04 -0.31
CA VAL A 124 13.48 -3.85 -0.69
C VAL A 124 14.90 -4.02 -0.18
N SER A 125 15.90 -3.91 -1.04
CA SER A 125 17.32 -3.98 -0.69
C SER A 125 18.14 -3.21 -1.72
N ASP A 126 19.06 -2.34 -1.26
CA ASP A 126 19.96 -1.57 -2.13
C ASP A 126 19.22 -0.88 -3.29
N ASP A 127 18.12 -0.20 -2.98
CA ASP A 127 17.22 0.48 -3.93
C ASP A 127 16.59 -0.45 -5.00
N LYS A 128 16.66 -1.76 -4.80
CA LYS A 128 16.02 -2.75 -5.68
C LYS A 128 14.79 -3.32 -5.02
N LEU A 129 13.74 -3.43 -5.83
CA LEU A 129 12.48 -4.06 -5.45
C LEU A 129 12.41 -5.47 -6.02
N SER A 130 12.10 -6.45 -5.16
CA SER A 130 11.77 -7.81 -5.56
C SER A 130 10.36 -8.16 -5.09
N LEU A 131 9.54 -8.66 -5.99
CA LEU A 131 8.21 -9.19 -5.71
C LEU A 131 8.24 -10.71 -5.85
N LYS A 132 7.73 -11.44 -4.84
CA LYS A 132 7.72 -12.90 -4.85
C LYS A 132 6.34 -13.45 -4.53
N ILE A 133 5.93 -14.48 -5.28
CA ILE A 133 4.76 -15.31 -4.99
C ILE A 133 5.27 -16.77 -5.02
N ASP A 134 4.93 -17.55 -3.98
CA ASP A 134 5.39 -18.94 -3.81
C ASP A 134 6.92 -19.07 -3.98
N ASP A 135 7.67 -18.15 -3.35
CA ASP A 135 9.14 -18.00 -3.38
C ASP A 135 9.75 -17.72 -4.77
N LYS A 136 8.92 -17.51 -5.80
CA LYS A 136 9.38 -17.15 -7.15
C LYS A 136 9.33 -15.65 -7.37
N VAL A 137 10.41 -15.09 -7.90
CA VAL A 137 10.46 -13.67 -8.32
C VAL A 137 9.55 -13.49 -9.53
N ILE A 138 8.68 -12.47 -9.47
CA ILE A 138 7.65 -12.22 -10.48
C ILE A 138 7.76 -10.84 -11.15
N ASN A 139 8.85 -10.11 -10.95
CA ASN A 139 9.01 -8.76 -11.49
C ASN A 139 8.78 -8.68 -13.00
N ASP A 140 9.29 -9.65 -13.77
CA ASP A 140 9.14 -9.71 -15.23
C ASP A 140 7.72 -10.15 -15.68
N PHE A 141 6.90 -10.58 -14.74
CA PHE A 141 5.52 -11.00 -14.98
C PHE A 141 4.50 -10.00 -14.43
N ILE A 142 4.90 -8.75 -14.25
CA ILE A 142 4.00 -7.65 -13.89
C ILE A 142 3.49 -6.97 -15.16
N ALA A 143 2.17 -6.93 -15.32
CA ALA A 143 1.51 -6.38 -16.49
C ALA A 143 1.61 -4.85 -16.57
N PHE A 144 1.57 -4.31 -17.77
CA PHE A 144 1.57 -2.88 -18.03
C PHE A 144 2.81 -2.17 -17.45
N ASP A 145 2.61 -0.95 -16.97
CA ASP A 145 3.59 -0.18 -16.22
C ASP A 145 3.47 -0.37 -14.68
N HIS A 146 2.76 -1.42 -14.24
CA HIS A 146 2.46 -1.61 -12.82
C HIS A 146 3.70 -1.80 -11.96
N LEU A 147 4.79 -2.37 -12.47
CA LEU A 147 6.05 -2.43 -11.73
C LEU A 147 6.62 -1.03 -11.45
N LYS A 148 6.49 -0.09 -12.42
CA LYS A 148 6.85 1.32 -12.23
C LYS A 148 5.99 1.97 -11.15
N ILE A 149 4.68 1.71 -11.15
CA ILE A 149 3.74 2.21 -10.13
C ILE A 149 4.10 1.69 -8.74
N ILE A 150 4.43 0.40 -8.62
CA ILE A 150 4.82 -0.23 -7.35
C ILE A 150 6.13 0.38 -6.82
N ASN A 151 7.14 0.54 -7.67
CA ASN A 151 8.39 1.21 -7.28
C ASN A 151 8.13 2.65 -6.78
N TYR A 152 7.26 3.39 -7.48
CA TYR A 152 6.89 4.73 -7.06
C TYR A 152 6.19 4.75 -5.69
N ALA A 153 5.32 3.76 -5.41
CA ALA A 153 4.65 3.62 -4.12
C ALA A 153 5.66 3.36 -2.98
N ILE A 154 6.62 2.45 -3.19
CA ILE A 154 7.70 2.20 -2.21
C ILE A 154 8.49 3.48 -1.95
N SER A 155 8.95 4.17 -2.99
CA SER A 155 9.68 5.44 -2.85
C SER A 155 8.85 6.52 -2.13
N ARG A 156 7.53 6.59 -2.38
CA ARG A 156 6.62 7.50 -1.67
C ARG A 156 6.53 7.15 -0.18
N MET A 157 6.40 5.87 0.16
CA MET A 157 6.39 5.42 1.55
C MET A 157 7.73 5.74 2.23
N GLN A 158 8.87 5.43 1.62
CA GLN A 158 10.20 5.75 2.14
C GLN A 158 10.35 7.24 2.48
N ASN A 159 9.97 8.11 1.54
CA ASN A 159 10.04 9.56 1.74
C ASN A 159 9.13 10.08 2.86
N LYS A 160 8.01 9.40 3.15
CA LYS A 160 7.03 9.84 4.15
C LYS A 160 7.26 9.31 5.56
N LEU A 161 8.06 8.26 5.74
CA LEU A 161 8.21 7.55 7.01
C LEU A 161 8.54 8.46 8.21
N TYR A 162 9.44 9.44 8.03
CA TYR A 162 9.97 10.22 9.15
C TYR A 162 9.10 11.43 9.51
N TYR A 163 8.33 11.98 8.58
CA TYR A 163 7.57 13.23 8.81
C TYR A 163 6.05 13.06 8.79
N THR A 164 5.56 11.85 8.47
CA THR A 164 4.14 11.52 8.54
C THR A 164 3.88 10.33 9.46
N ASP A 165 2.62 10.00 9.62
CA ASP A 165 2.15 8.88 10.41
C ASP A 165 1.89 7.61 9.59
N ILE A 166 2.39 7.58 8.36
CA ILE A 166 2.13 6.51 7.40
C ILE A 166 2.50 5.12 7.92
N ALA A 167 3.58 5.00 8.70
CA ALA A 167 4.02 3.74 9.29
C ALA A 167 2.97 3.10 10.21
N PHE A 168 2.22 3.94 10.96
CA PHE A 168 1.20 3.45 11.89
C PHE A 168 -0.01 2.84 11.17
N SER A 169 -0.24 3.18 9.90
CA SER A 169 -1.33 2.60 9.11
C SER A 169 -1.13 1.13 8.75
N LEU A 170 0.07 0.60 8.93
CA LEU A 170 0.43 -0.82 8.74
C LEU A 170 0.43 -1.63 10.05
N LEU A 171 0.18 -0.97 11.19
CA LEU A 171 0.21 -1.58 12.52
C LEU A 171 -1.19 -1.63 13.13
N GLU A 172 -1.35 -2.54 14.08
CA GLU A 172 -2.51 -2.53 14.98
C GLU A 172 -2.48 -1.28 15.87
N ASP A 173 -3.63 -0.95 16.49
CA ASP A 173 -3.73 0.19 17.40
C ASP A 173 -2.71 0.13 18.54
N ASN A 174 -2.44 -1.09 19.06
CA ASN A 174 -1.42 -1.36 20.04
C ASN A 174 -0.32 -2.21 19.42
N PHE A 175 0.90 -1.71 19.43
CA PHE A 175 2.07 -2.33 18.82
C PHE A 175 3.28 -2.26 19.75
N THR A 176 4.32 -3.05 19.47
CA THR A 176 5.61 -2.92 20.16
C THR A 176 6.54 -1.99 19.37
N LEU A 177 7.53 -1.39 20.03
CA LEU A 177 8.57 -0.61 19.31
C LEU A 177 9.34 -1.47 18.31
N TYR A 178 9.39 -2.78 18.52
CA TYR A 178 9.98 -3.71 17.56
C TYR A 178 9.14 -3.80 16.28
N ASP A 179 7.82 -3.89 16.41
CA ASP A 179 6.93 -3.95 15.25
C ASP A 179 7.02 -2.64 14.44
N LEU A 180 7.02 -1.48 15.12
CA LEU A 180 7.19 -0.19 14.45
C LEU A 180 8.57 -0.07 13.78
N GLN A 181 9.66 -0.48 14.44
CA GLN A 181 11.00 -0.49 13.84
C GLN A 181 11.03 -1.40 12.61
N ASN A 182 10.37 -2.57 12.68
CA ASN A 182 10.29 -3.50 11.56
C ASN A 182 9.57 -2.89 10.35
N VAL A 183 8.48 -2.12 10.55
CA VAL A 183 7.82 -1.38 9.46
C VAL A 183 8.82 -0.47 8.73
N PHE A 184 9.61 0.30 9.48
CA PHE A 184 10.62 1.19 8.90
C PHE A 184 11.70 0.40 8.14
N GLU A 185 12.21 -0.67 8.73
CA GLU A 185 13.26 -1.50 8.12
C GLU A 185 12.79 -2.17 6.82
N LEU A 186 11.55 -2.66 6.78
CA LEU A 186 10.97 -3.29 5.60
C LEU A 186 10.79 -2.31 4.44
N ILE A 187 10.31 -1.10 4.73
CA ILE A 187 10.07 -0.09 3.70
C ILE A 187 11.39 0.52 3.23
N LEU A 188 12.33 0.80 4.14
CA LEU A 188 13.64 1.38 3.81
C LEU A 188 14.60 0.38 3.17
N GLY A 189 14.39 -0.92 3.38
CA GLY A 189 15.31 -1.97 2.92
C GLY A 189 16.64 -2.02 3.68
N ILE A 190 16.72 -1.43 4.89
CA ILE A 190 17.92 -1.34 5.72
C ILE A 190 17.62 -1.70 7.18
N LYS A 191 18.66 -2.09 7.93
CA LYS A 191 18.55 -2.30 9.37
C LYS A 191 18.82 -1.00 10.13
N LEU A 192 17.98 -0.72 11.14
CA LEU A 192 18.07 0.48 11.95
C LEU A 192 18.68 0.17 13.33
N HIS A 193 19.50 1.10 13.83
CA HIS A 193 20.06 0.98 15.17
C HIS A 193 18.97 1.27 16.23
N LYS A 194 18.71 0.30 17.10
CA LYS A 194 17.59 0.31 18.06
C LYS A 194 17.52 1.57 18.93
N SER A 195 18.66 2.04 19.47
CA SER A 195 18.66 3.22 20.38
C SER A 195 18.37 4.52 19.62
N ASN A 196 18.91 4.68 18.41
CA ASN A 196 18.63 5.84 17.57
C ASN A 196 17.16 5.88 17.16
N PHE A 197 16.64 4.75 16.67
CA PHE A 197 15.23 4.64 16.28
C PHE A 197 14.30 4.98 17.46
N ARG A 198 14.55 4.43 18.65
CA ARG A 198 13.73 4.70 19.84
C ARG A 198 13.73 6.17 20.23
N ARG A 199 14.88 6.85 20.16
CA ARG A 199 14.98 8.28 20.40
C ARG A 199 14.15 9.08 19.38
N ASP A 200 14.29 8.76 18.11
CA ASP A 200 13.68 9.50 17.02
C ASP A 200 12.15 9.34 16.98
N ILE A 201 11.62 8.18 17.41
CA ILE A 201 10.18 7.90 17.42
C ILE A 201 9.49 8.27 18.75
N SER A 202 10.25 8.58 19.81
CA SER A 202 9.73 8.78 21.19
C SER A 202 8.65 9.86 21.28
N SER A 203 8.74 10.92 20.46
CA SER A 203 7.75 12.00 20.42
C SER A 203 6.42 11.62 19.76
N LYS A 204 6.39 10.51 18.98
CA LYS A 204 5.24 10.07 18.19
C LYS A 204 4.42 8.95 18.84
N VAL A 205 4.90 8.37 19.94
CA VAL A 205 4.27 7.21 20.60
C VAL A 205 4.04 7.44 22.09
N VAL A 206 3.01 6.77 22.61
CA VAL A 206 2.71 6.71 24.04
C VAL A 206 2.89 5.28 24.51
N LYS A 207 3.69 5.09 25.57
CA LYS A 207 3.85 3.79 26.21
C LYS A 207 2.58 3.44 26.99
N LEU A 208 2.14 2.20 26.89
CA LEU A 208 1.02 1.65 27.64
C LEU A 208 1.54 0.84 28.85
N ASP A 209 0.74 0.71 29.89
CA ASP A 209 1.08 -0.12 31.06
C ASP A 209 0.88 -1.62 30.82
N THR A 210 0.48 -2.00 29.62
CA THR A 210 0.23 -3.37 29.19
C THR A 210 1.51 -4.02 28.69
N LEU A 211 1.86 -5.17 29.26
CA LEU A 211 3.00 -5.99 28.84
C LEU A 211 2.63 -6.87 27.63
N CYS A 212 3.58 -7.05 26.74
CA CYS A 212 3.50 -8.00 25.64
C CYS A 212 3.88 -9.40 26.15
N ASN A 213 2.91 -10.31 26.22
CA ASN A 213 3.09 -11.67 26.74
C ASN A 213 3.44 -12.70 25.65
N ASP A 214 3.39 -12.33 24.36
CA ASP A 214 3.42 -13.29 23.25
C ASP A 214 4.82 -13.67 22.77
N LYS A 215 5.89 -13.10 23.33
CA LYS A 215 7.26 -13.36 22.86
C LYS A 215 8.09 -14.02 23.97
N LYS A 216 8.69 -15.17 23.66
CA LYS A 216 9.75 -15.76 24.49
C LYS A 216 10.89 -14.75 24.59
N GLY A 217 11.10 -14.14 25.77
CA GLY A 217 12.17 -13.20 25.98
C GLY A 217 11.88 -12.18 27.10
N ARG A 218 12.66 -11.09 27.12
CA ARG A 218 12.49 -10.01 28.10
C ARG A 218 11.13 -9.34 27.91
N PRO A 219 10.36 -9.06 28.97
CA PRO A 219 9.08 -8.38 28.89
C PRO A 219 9.18 -7.09 28.07
N CYS A 220 8.27 -6.88 27.15
CA CYS A 220 8.15 -5.65 26.39
C CYS A 220 6.80 -4.98 26.67
N TYR A 221 6.74 -3.68 26.44
CA TYR A 221 5.51 -2.90 26.58
C TYR A 221 4.86 -2.69 25.23
N TYR A 222 3.52 -2.58 25.25
CA TYR A 222 2.78 -2.04 24.13
C TYR A 222 2.88 -0.51 24.11
N TYR A 223 2.72 0.02 22.91
CA TYR A 223 2.68 1.44 22.60
C TYR A 223 1.50 1.71 21.67
N ARG A 224 0.98 2.91 21.70
CA ARG A 224 0.06 3.42 20.68
C ARG A 224 0.62 4.68 20.05
N ARG A 225 0.08 5.06 18.88
CA ARG A 225 0.36 6.35 18.28
C ARG A 225 -0.11 7.46 19.22
N LYS A 226 0.69 8.51 19.34
CA LYS A 226 0.30 9.74 20.06
C LYS A 226 -0.76 10.47 19.23
N LYS A 227 -1.86 10.89 19.85
CA LYS A 227 -2.94 11.68 19.25
C LYS A 227 -2.75 13.16 19.58
N ASP A 228 -3.41 14.05 18.83
CA ASP A 228 -3.30 15.49 19.08
C ASP A 228 -3.75 15.89 20.51
N GLU A 229 -4.70 15.17 21.08
CA GLU A 229 -5.15 15.31 22.46
C GLU A 229 -4.05 15.02 23.50
N ASP A 230 -3.07 14.20 23.17
CA ASP A 230 -1.94 13.88 24.05
C ASP A 230 -0.89 15.01 24.11
N PHE A 231 -0.99 16.03 23.25
CA PHE A 231 -0.11 17.21 23.26
C PHE A 231 -0.60 18.35 24.17
N SER A 232 -1.81 18.26 24.70
CA SER A 232 -2.44 19.33 25.50
C SER A 232 -2.08 19.30 27.00
N CYS A 233 -1.20 18.42 27.46
CA CYS A 233 -0.80 18.25 28.85
C CYS A 233 0.70 18.57 29.07
N CYS A 234 1.13 19.78 28.70
CA CYS A 234 2.43 20.32 29.14
C CYS A 234 2.26 21.79 29.54
#